data_9f01a900db72d843ad473e8ca966a6c6
#
_entry.id   9f01a900db72d843ad473e8ca966a6c6
#
_cell.length_a   1.000
_cell.length_b   1.000
_cell.length_c   1.000
_cell.angle_alpha   90.00
_cell.angle_beta   90.00
_cell.angle_gamma   90.00
#
_symmetry.space_group_name_H-M   'P 1'
#
loop_
_entity.id
_entity.type
_entity.pdbx_description
1 polymer ?
#
loop_
_entity_poly.entity_id
_entity_poly.type
_entity_poly.pdbx_seq_one_letter_code
_entity_poly.pdbx_strand_id
1 'polypeptide(L)'
;MTTVRKSIDIKAPVDTVFTYFARPEHVSDQMSDKGVGMTVIPMDIKNGMGVGTTFRIVGDFGGKRLEWDCETTEFVKESKISAKMTTGPFKKWDITTEFTPKAERLTTVTMTVNYEMPFGPLGGILNKVKFAKTAEKGMESALFKVRGLLEGNGSIPVYITLDAYQKLLAEKRKMNNIPVSTVLTAILDKYNEIEAKASN
;
A
#
# COMPACT_ATOMS: atom_id res chain seq x y z
N MET A 1 3.92 -8.65 -24.28
CA MET A 1 4.10 -7.87 -23.05
C MET A 1 3.09 -6.74 -23.02
N THR A 2 2.49 -6.44 -21.87
CA THR A 2 1.55 -5.33 -21.69
C THR A 2 2.09 -4.47 -20.56
N THR A 3 2.02 -3.14 -20.75
CA THR A 3 2.45 -2.17 -19.75
C THR A 3 1.24 -1.37 -19.29
N VAL A 4 1.08 -1.22 -17.98
CA VAL A 4 0.13 -0.30 -17.34
C VAL A 4 0.94 0.70 -16.52
N ARG A 5 0.66 1.99 -16.68
CA ARG A 5 1.36 3.05 -15.97
C ARG A 5 0.39 4.08 -15.42
N LYS A 6 0.57 4.46 -14.16
CA LYS A 6 -0.19 5.53 -13.49
C LYS A 6 0.76 6.42 -12.69
N SER A 7 0.43 7.70 -12.65
CA SER A 7 1.19 8.69 -11.89
C SER A 7 0.24 9.58 -11.10
N ILE A 8 0.73 10.06 -9.95
CA ILE A 8 0.01 11.03 -9.12
C ILE A 8 1.02 11.98 -8.47
N ASP A 9 0.60 13.23 -8.31
CA ASP A 9 1.35 14.20 -7.52
C ASP A 9 0.85 14.17 -6.07
N ILE A 10 1.79 14.10 -5.11
CA ILE A 10 1.56 14.07 -3.67
C ILE A 10 2.24 15.30 -3.05
N LYS A 11 1.49 16.10 -2.31
CA LYS A 11 1.98 17.32 -1.63
C LYS A 11 2.76 16.96 -0.35
N ALA A 12 3.86 16.23 -0.54
CA ALA A 12 4.79 15.85 0.52
C ALA A 12 6.23 15.78 -0.03
N PRO A 13 7.26 15.93 0.82
CA PRO A 13 8.67 15.76 0.44
C PRO A 13 8.93 14.31 -0.03
N VAL A 14 9.92 14.12 -0.91
CA VAL A 14 10.23 12.83 -1.51
C VAL A 14 10.66 11.78 -0.48
N ASP A 15 11.39 12.17 0.55
CA ASP A 15 11.81 11.31 1.66
C ASP A 15 10.61 10.75 2.43
N THR A 16 9.62 11.60 2.72
CA THR A 16 8.37 11.22 3.39
C THR A 16 7.58 10.24 2.53
N VAL A 17 7.39 10.55 1.24
CA VAL A 17 6.66 9.69 0.30
C VAL A 17 7.38 8.35 0.14
N PHE A 18 8.69 8.37 -0.12
CA PHE A 18 9.50 7.16 -0.27
C PHE A 18 9.46 6.29 0.99
N THR A 19 9.64 6.89 2.18
CA THR A 19 9.61 6.17 3.46
C THR A 19 8.27 5.48 3.67
N TYR A 20 7.16 6.11 3.28
CA TYR A 20 5.84 5.49 3.34
C TYR A 20 5.76 4.23 2.47
N PHE A 21 6.22 4.30 1.21
CA PHE A 21 6.24 3.15 0.30
C PHE A 21 7.23 2.06 0.71
N ALA A 22 8.31 2.43 1.40
CA ALA A 22 9.39 1.55 1.82
C ALA A 22 9.09 0.80 3.13
N ARG A 23 7.99 1.10 3.83
CA ARG A 23 7.64 0.46 5.09
C ARG A 23 6.72 -0.75 4.88
N PRO A 24 7.07 -1.92 5.49
CA PRO A 24 6.28 -3.14 5.34
C PRO A 24 4.83 -3.01 5.82
N GLU A 25 4.62 -2.26 6.90
CA GLU A 25 3.30 -2.00 7.48
C GLU A 25 2.36 -1.26 6.54
N HIS A 26 2.90 -0.49 5.57
CA HIS A 26 2.12 0.26 4.60
C HIS A 26 1.94 -0.45 3.25
N VAL A 27 2.56 -1.62 3.07
CA VAL A 27 2.44 -2.38 1.80
C VAL A 27 1.00 -2.78 1.53
N SER A 28 0.24 -3.17 2.56
CA SER A 28 -1.18 -3.50 2.43
C SER A 28 -2.05 -2.27 2.08
N ASP A 29 -1.63 -1.07 2.50
CA ASP A 29 -2.37 0.16 2.21
C ASP A 29 -2.24 0.58 0.75
N GLN A 30 -1.16 0.19 0.10
CA GLN A 30 -0.85 0.56 -1.29
C GLN A 30 -1.71 -0.19 -2.30
N MET A 31 -2.44 -1.24 -1.90
CA MET A 31 -3.12 -2.10 -2.87
C MET A 31 -4.55 -2.50 -2.50
N SER A 32 -5.10 -2.12 -1.35
CA SER A 32 -6.46 -2.54 -1.01
C SER A 32 -7.46 -1.42 -1.15
N ASP A 33 -8.40 -1.57 -2.06
CA ASP A 33 -9.67 -0.87 -1.96
C ASP A 33 -10.82 -1.76 -2.41
N LYS A 34 -12.02 -1.49 -1.87
CA LYS A 34 -13.24 -2.24 -2.15
C LYS A 34 -13.53 -2.24 -3.66
N GLY A 35 -13.33 -3.38 -4.30
CA GLY A 35 -13.68 -3.58 -5.71
C GLY A 35 -12.58 -4.08 -6.65
N VAL A 36 -11.31 -4.01 -6.28
CA VAL A 36 -10.20 -4.58 -7.07
C VAL A 36 -9.57 -5.78 -6.38
N GLY A 37 -9.90 -6.01 -5.10
CA GLY A 37 -9.57 -7.22 -4.37
C GLY A 37 -8.09 -7.62 -4.36
N MET A 38 -7.17 -6.64 -4.44
CA MET A 38 -5.74 -6.94 -4.36
C MET A 38 -5.23 -6.69 -2.96
N THR A 39 -4.48 -7.65 -2.42
CA THR A 39 -3.81 -7.58 -1.12
C THR A 39 -2.35 -7.94 -1.28
N VAL A 40 -1.46 -7.24 -0.61
CA VAL A 40 -0.04 -7.58 -0.52
C VAL A 40 0.26 -8.10 0.88
N ILE A 41 0.88 -9.25 0.97
CA ILE A 41 1.24 -9.92 2.21
C ILE A 41 2.78 -10.00 2.26
N PRO A 42 3.44 -9.26 3.15
CA PRO A 42 4.88 -9.42 3.38
C PRO A 42 5.21 -10.86 3.79
N MET A 43 6.28 -11.45 3.25
CA MET A 43 6.70 -12.83 3.55
C MET A 43 8.03 -12.86 4.29
N ASP A 44 9.11 -12.35 3.69
CA ASP A 44 10.43 -12.29 4.31
C ASP A 44 10.96 -10.86 4.22
N ILE A 45 11.01 -10.20 5.38
CA ILE A 45 11.48 -8.82 5.53
C ILE A 45 12.80 -8.86 6.33
N LYS A 46 13.92 -8.97 5.60
CA LYS A 46 15.24 -8.94 6.19
C LYS A 46 15.65 -7.50 6.50
N ASN A 47 15.67 -7.14 7.78
CA ASN A 47 16.15 -5.81 8.24
C ASN A 47 15.43 -4.59 7.60
N GLY A 48 14.12 -4.71 7.35
CA GLY A 48 13.33 -3.70 6.65
C GLY A 48 13.14 -4.00 5.17
N MET A 49 12.43 -3.11 4.47
CA MET A 49 12.27 -3.23 3.00
C MET A 49 13.59 -2.96 2.29
N GLY A 50 13.94 -3.83 1.36
CA GLY A 50 15.16 -3.69 0.56
C GLY A 50 15.21 -4.76 -0.53
N VAL A 51 16.31 -4.80 -1.28
CA VAL A 51 16.55 -5.85 -2.28
C VAL A 51 16.53 -7.22 -1.61
N GLY A 52 15.81 -8.18 -2.20
CA GLY A 52 15.61 -9.53 -1.67
C GLY A 52 14.40 -9.67 -0.72
N THR A 53 13.71 -8.59 -0.36
CA THR A 53 12.44 -8.67 0.36
C THR A 53 11.41 -9.40 -0.52
N THR A 54 10.73 -10.39 0.05
CA THR A 54 9.69 -11.14 -0.65
C THR A 54 8.29 -10.82 -0.09
N PHE A 55 7.32 -10.81 -0.99
CA PHE A 55 5.92 -10.57 -0.65
C PHE A 55 5.00 -11.32 -1.62
N ARG A 56 3.80 -11.65 -1.14
CA ARG A 56 2.74 -12.27 -1.93
C ARG A 56 1.68 -11.25 -2.31
N ILE A 57 1.31 -11.25 -3.56
CA ILE A 57 0.15 -10.51 -4.06
C ILE A 57 -1.00 -11.51 -4.23
N VAL A 58 -2.16 -11.15 -3.68
CA VAL A 58 -3.41 -11.90 -3.82
C VAL A 58 -4.42 -10.97 -4.45
N GLY A 59 -5.04 -11.38 -5.55
CA GLY A 59 -6.04 -10.56 -6.23
C GLY A 59 -7.22 -11.36 -6.75
N ASP A 60 -8.40 -10.73 -6.80
CA ASP A 60 -9.59 -11.28 -7.47
C ASP A 60 -9.73 -10.68 -8.86
N PHE A 61 -9.75 -11.53 -9.85
CA PHE A 61 -9.88 -11.14 -11.25
C PHE A 61 -11.07 -11.87 -11.90
N GLY A 62 -12.22 -11.22 -11.84
CA GLY A 62 -13.45 -11.75 -12.44
C GLY A 62 -13.98 -13.01 -11.73
N GLY A 63 -13.94 -13.03 -10.40
CA GLY A 63 -14.38 -14.13 -9.55
C GLY A 63 -13.36 -15.27 -9.43
N LYS A 64 -12.11 -15.06 -9.92
CA LYS A 64 -11.00 -15.99 -9.71
C LYS A 64 -9.93 -15.34 -8.86
N ARG A 65 -9.62 -15.97 -7.73
CA ARG A 65 -8.51 -15.60 -6.88
C ARG A 65 -7.20 -16.05 -7.53
N LEU A 66 -6.30 -15.10 -7.76
CA LEU A 66 -4.94 -15.33 -8.22
C LEU A 66 -3.95 -14.92 -7.14
N GLU A 67 -2.90 -15.70 -7.00
CA GLU A 67 -1.81 -15.43 -6.06
C GLU A 67 -0.47 -15.54 -6.79
N TRP A 68 0.46 -14.65 -6.46
CA TRP A 68 1.84 -14.72 -6.96
C TRP A 68 2.81 -14.12 -5.96
N ASP A 69 3.99 -14.69 -5.92
CA ASP A 69 5.07 -14.24 -5.07
C ASP A 69 6.02 -13.34 -5.85
N CYS A 70 6.51 -12.31 -5.19
CA CYS A 70 7.40 -11.32 -5.74
C CYS A 70 8.61 -11.12 -4.85
N GLU A 71 9.70 -10.67 -5.48
CA GLU A 71 10.94 -10.27 -4.83
C GLU A 71 11.32 -8.86 -5.26
N THR A 72 11.69 -8.01 -4.30
CA THR A 72 12.25 -6.69 -4.56
C THR A 72 13.62 -6.84 -5.23
N THR A 73 13.77 -6.30 -6.43
CA THR A 73 15.00 -6.41 -7.24
C THR A 73 15.83 -5.13 -7.25
N GLU A 74 15.21 -4.00 -6.95
CA GLU A 74 15.86 -2.70 -6.90
C GLU A 74 15.25 -1.86 -5.80
N PHE A 75 16.10 -1.19 -5.02
CA PHE A 75 15.69 -0.33 -3.92
C PHE A 75 16.67 0.84 -3.84
N VAL A 76 16.33 1.93 -4.53
CA VAL A 76 17.14 3.16 -4.56
C VAL A 76 16.42 4.22 -3.73
N LYS A 77 17.07 4.62 -2.63
CA LYS A 77 16.49 5.58 -1.69
C LYS A 77 15.98 6.83 -2.41
N GLU A 78 14.77 7.25 -2.05
CA GLU A 78 14.08 8.44 -2.57
C GLU A 78 13.90 8.50 -4.09
N SER A 79 14.15 7.40 -4.80
CA SER A 79 14.11 7.36 -6.27
C SER A 79 13.26 6.21 -6.82
N LYS A 80 13.49 4.95 -6.37
CA LYS A 80 12.92 3.81 -7.07
C LYS A 80 12.81 2.56 -6.21
N ILE A 81 11.69 1.85 -6.36
CA ILE A 81 11.50 0.50 -5.84
C ILE A 81 10.99 -0.36 -7.00
N SER A 82 11.68 -1.48 -7.28
CA SER A 82 11.26 -2.44 -8.31
C SER A 82 11.15 -3.84 -7.72
N ALA A 83 10.16 -4.60 -8.18
CA ALA A 83 10.01 -6.00 -7.83
C ALA A 83 9.60 -6.83 -9.05
N LYS A 84 9.94 -8.12 -9.04
CA LYS A 84 9.57 -9.10 -10.06
C LYS A 84 8.85 -10.28 -9.43
N MET A 85 7.98 -10.91 -10.20
CA MET A 85 7.38 -12.19 -9.81
C MET A 85 8.45 -13.29 -9.82
N THR A 86 8.43 -14.09 -8.75
CA THR A 86 9.25 -15.30 -8.61
C THR A 86 8.42 -16.56 -8.86
N THR A 87 7.17 -16.56 -8.43
CA THR A 87 6.24 -17.68 -8.62
C THR A 87 4.84 -17.12 -8.87
N GLY A 88 4.12 -17.64 -9.86
CA GLY A 88 2.76 -17.18 -10.11
C GLY A 88 2.20 -17.58 -11.47
N PRO A 89 0.98 -17.10 -11.78
CA PRO A 89 0.23 -17.51 -12.96
C PRO A 89 0.65 -16.79 -14.25
N PHE A 90 1.46 -15.73 -14.18
CA PHE A 90 1.88 -14.97 -15.35
C PHE A 90 3.16 -15.56 -15.94
N LYS A 91 3.43 -15.32 -17.22
CA LYS A 91 4.75 -15.59 -17.82
C LYS A 91 5.79 -14.62 -17.28
N LYS A 92 5.39 -13.38 -17.11
CA LYS A 92 6.20 -12.30 -16.57
C LYS A 92 5.30 -11.33 -15.83
N TRP A 93 5.77 -10.81 -14.70
CA TRP A 93 5.15 -9.72 -13.99
C TRP A 93 6.23 -8.94 -13.23
N ASP A 94 6.35 -7.65 -13.54
CA ASP A 94 7.29 -6.74 -12.90
C ASP A 94 6.53 -5.48 -12.50
N ILE A 95 6.85 -4.93 -11.34
CA ILE A 95 6.36 -3.63 -10.89
C ILE A 95 7.53 -2.70 -10.58
N THR A 96 7.39 -1.45 -10.96
CA THR A 96 8.34 -0.38 -10.62
C THR A 96 7.55 0.81 -10.09
N THR A 97 8.00 1.36 -8.95
CA THR A 97 7.52 2.61 -8.38
C THR A 97 8.67 3.60 -8.40
N GLU A 98 8.49 4.71 -9.11
CA GLU A 98 9.45 5.80 -9.23
C GLU A 98 8.96 7.03 -8.47
N PHE A 99 9.89 7.72 -7.80
CA PHE A 99 9.65 8.91 -7.00
C PHE A 99 10.42 10.07 -7.60
N THR A 100 9.72 11.10 -8.09
CA THR A 100 10.33 12.26 -8.73
C THR A 100 9.98 13.52 -7.95
N PRO A 101 10.94 14.16 -7.26
CA PRO A 101 10.69 15.45 -6.62
C PRO A 101 10.41 16.52 -7.69
N LYS A 102 9.34 17.27 -7.52
CA LYS A 102 8.96 18.41 -8.38
C LYS A 102 9.20 19.75 -7.69
N ALA A 103 9.08 19.75 -6.36
CA ALA A 103 9.36 20.87 -5.47
C ALA A 103 9.68 20.32 -4.08
N GLU A 104 10.07 21.17 -3.15
CA GLU A 104 10.39 20.79 -1.76
C GLU A 104 9.30 19.92 -1.10
N ARG A 105 8.04 20.26 -1.34
CA ARG A 105 6.86 19.55 -0.81
C ARG A 105 5.92 19.06 -1.92
N LEU A 106 6.48 18.57 -3.00
CA LEU A 106 5.70 18.01 -4.11
C LEU A 106 6.49 16.90 -4.77
N THR A 107 5.97 15.68 -4.71
CA THR A 107 6.56 14.48 -5.29
C THR A 107 5.60 13.84 -6.25
N THR A 108 6.06 13.53 -7.47
CA THR A 108 5.33 12.66 -8.40
C THR A 108 5.71 11.21 -8.12
N VAL A 109 4.71 10.38 -7.84
CA VAL A 109 4.85 8.92 -7.75
C VAL A 109 4.32 8.32 -9.04
N THR A 110 5.16 7.50 -9.70
CA THR A 110 4.79 6.77 -10.91
C THR A 110 4.91 5.28 -10.67
N MET A 111 3.81 4.56 -10.82
CA MET A 111 3.79 3.10 -10.78
C MET A 111 3.68 2.55 -12.21
N THR A 112 4.53 1.59 -12.53
CA THR A 112 4.54 0.88 -13.82
C THR A 112 4.48 -0.62 -13.57
N VAL A 113 3.50 -1.31 -14.14
CA VAL A 113 3.39 -2.76 -14.14
C VAL A 113 3.57 -3.27 -15.56
N ASN A 114 4.55 -4.15 -15.75
CA ASN A 114 4.80 -4.88 -17.00
C ASN A 114 4.42 -6.34 -16.78
N TYR A 115 3.53 -6.87 -17.59
CA TYR A 115 3.14 -8.26 -17.47
C TYR A 115 2.96 -8.94 -18.82
N GLU A 116 3.11 -10.26 -18.80
CA GLU A 116 2.82 -11.14 -19.91
C GLU A 116 1.88 -12.25 -19.46
N MET A 117 0.74 -12.37 -20.16
CA MET A 117 -0.29 -13.35 -19.82
C MET A 117 0.22 -14.77 -20.08
N PRO A 118 -0.20 -15.76 -19.30
CA PRO A 118 0.10 -17.16 -19.54
C PRO A 118 -0.51 -17.63 -20.89
N PHE A 119 0.14 -18.60 -21.53
CA PHE A 119 -0.47 -19.32 -22.64
C PHE A 119 -1.46 -20.38 -22.13
N GLY A 120 -2.47 -20.69 -22.94
CA GLY A 120 -3.43 -21.76 -22.66
C GLY A 120 -4.75 -21.29 -22.05
N PRO A 121 -5.51 -22.20 -21.40
CA PRO A 121 -6.87 -21.92 -20.91
C PRO A 121 -6.95 -20.75 -19.93
N LEU A 122 -5.91 -20.50 -19.14
CA LEU A 122 -5.82 -19.37 -18.23
C LEU A 122 -5.73 -18.03 -18.96
N GLY A 123 -5.05 -17.97 -20.11
CA GLY A 123 -4.95 -16.76 -20.93
C GLY A 123 -6.29 -16.36 -21.58
N GLY A 124 -7.14 -17.34 -21.90
CA GLY A 124 -8.50 -17.10 -22.40
C GLY A 124 -9.48 -16.59 -21.31
N ILE A 125 -9.26 -17.01 -20.06
CA ILE A 125 -10.08 -16.61 -18.90
C ILE A 125 -9.67 -15.20 -18.42
N LEU A 126 -8.37 -14.89 -18.43
CA LEU A 126 -7.82 -13.59 -18.11
C LEU A 126 -7.83 -12.74 -19.39
N ASN A 127 -9.01 -12.26 -19.79
CA ASN A 127 -9.10 -11.34 -20.92
C ASN A 127 -8.11 -10.17 -20.72
N LYS A 128 -7.12 -10.06 -21.62
CA LYS A 128 -6.03 -9.08 -21.58
C LYS A 128 -6.52 -7.64 -21.33
N VAL A 129 -7.63 -7.28 -21.96
CA VAL A 129 -8.23 -5.94 -21.83
C VAL A 129 -8.88 -5.74 -20.45
N LYS A 130 -9.58 -6.76 -19.95
CA LYS A 130 -10.21 -6.68 -18.61
C LYS A 130 -9.13 -6.63 -17.52
N PHE A 131 -8.08 -7.42 -17.65
CA PHE A 131 -6.97 -7.42 -16.70
C PHE A 131 -6.26 -6.06 -16.67
N ALA A 132 -5.92 -5.49 -17.85
CA ALA A 132 -5.30 -4.18 -17.94
C ALA A 132 -6.14 -3.09 -17.24
N LYS A 133 -7.45 -3.04 -17.52
CA LYS A 133 -8.37 -2.09 -16.89
C LYS A 133 -8.47 -2.28 -15.38
N THR A 134 -8.47 -3.53 -14.90
CA THR A 134 -8.51 -3.84 -13.47
C THR A 134 -7.22 -3.42 -12.78
N ALA A 135 -6.06 -3.74 -13.36
CA ALA A 135 -4.76 -3.31 -12.86
C ALA A 135 -4.64 -1.78 -12.84
N GLU A 136 -5.10 -1.12 -13.90
CA GLU A 136 -5.12 0.34 -14.01
C GLU A 136 -5.93 1.00 -12.90
N LYS A 137 -7.17 0.53 -12.67
CA LYS A 137 -8.02 1.02 -11.59
C LYS A 137 -7.43 0.73 -10.21
N GLY A 138 -6.83 -0.44 -10.02
CA GLY A 138 -6.18 -0.80 -8.76
C GLY A 138 -5.01 0.11 -8.43
N MET A 139 -4.14 0.37 -9.40
CA MET A 139 -3.01 1.30 -9.23
C MET A 139 -3.48 2.73 -8.95
N GLU A 140 -4.49 3.19 -9.67
CA GLU A 140 -5.08 4.52 -9.47
C GLU A 140 -5.67 4.66 -8.06
N SER A 141 -6.48 3.69 -7.62
CA SER A 141 -7.07 3.66 -6.28
C SER A 141 -6.00 3.65 -5.19
N ALA A 142 -4.97 2.81 -5.33
CA ALA A 142 -3.84 2.73 -4.40
C ALA A 142 -3.11 4.09 -4.28
N LEU A 143 -2.79 4.71 -5.41
CA LEU A 143 -2.13 6.01 -5.44
C LEU A 143 -2.99 7.12 -4.81
N PHE A 144 -4.29 7.14 -5.09
CA PHE A 144 -5.23 8.09 -4.47
C PHE A 144 -5.31 7.91 -2.95
N LYS A 145 -5.36 6.67 -2.48
CA LYS A 145 -5.38 6.36 -1.03
C LYS A 145 -4.12 6.86 -0.36
N VAL A 146 -2.94 6.52 -0.90
CA VAL A 146 -1.65 6.97 -0.36
C VAL A 146 -1.55 8.50 -0.35
N ARG A 147 -1.99 9.17 -1.43
CA ARG A 147 -2.05 10.62 -1.45
C ARG A 147 -2.92 11.17 -0.33
N GLY A 148 -4.13 10.63 -0.14
CA GLY A 148 -5.03 11.06 0.93
C GLY A 148 -4.41 10.92 2.32
N LEU A 149 -3.71 9.83 2.57
CA LEU A 149 -3.01 9.58 3.84
C LEU A 149 -1.87 10.58 4.07
N LEU A 150 -1.03 10.80 3.06
CA LEU A 150 0.15 11.67 3.18
C LEU A 150 -0.19 13.17 3.16
N GLU A 151 -1.28 13.57 2.53
CA GLU A 151 -1.77 14.97 2.53
C GLU A 151 -2.68 15.29 3.73
N GLY A 152 -2.90 14.33 4.64
CA GLY A 152 -3.76 14.51 5.82
C GLY A 152 -5.26 14.48 5.52
N ASN A 153 -5.66 14.13 4.30
CA ASN A 153 -7.05 14.06 3.86
C ASN A 153 -7.61 12.63 3.89
N GLY A 154 -6.82 11.66 4.33
CA GLY A 154 -7.15 10.25 4.35
C GLY A 154 -7.31 9.68 5.76
N SER A 155 -8.01 8.56 5.88
CA SER A 155 -8.06 7.76 7.10
C SER A 155 -6.84 6.86 7.17
N ILE A 156 -6.14 6.86 8.31
CA ILE A 156 -5.06 5.91 8.58
C ILE A 156 -5.68 4.66 9.20
N PRO A 157 -5.53 3.47 8.63
CA PRO A 157 -5.95 2.24 9.30
C PRO A 157 -5.06 2.02 10.54
N VAL A 158 -5.67 1.94 11.70
CA VAL A 158 -4.99 1.63 12.95
C VAL A 158 -5.29 0.18 13.32
N TYR A 159 -4.26 -0.66 13.34
CA TYR A 159 -4.37 -2.04 13.79
C TYR A 159 -4.19 -2.07 15.31
N ILE A 160 -5.24 -2.47 16.03
CA ILE A 160 -5.23 -2.62 17.48
C ILE A 160 -5.58 -4.06 17.86
N THR A 161 -5.05 -4.55 18.99
CA THR A 161 -5.44 -5.85 19.52
C THR A 161 -6.91 -5.84 19.94
N LEU A 162 -7.52 -7.03 20.03
CA LEU A 162 -8.91 -7.16 20.49
C LEU A 162 -9.11 -6.54 21.90
N ASP A 163 -8.14 -6.72 22.80
CA ASP A 163 -8.16 -6.13 24.13
C ASP A 163 -8.13 -4.59 24.07
N ALA A 164 -7.24 -4.02 23.26
CA ALA A 164 -7.17 -2.57 23.05
C ALA A 164 -8.47 -2.03 22.43
N TYR A 165 -9.08 -2.77 21.51
CA TYR A 165 -10.37 -2.39 20.92
C TYR A 165 -11.50 -2.41 21.95
N GLN A 166 -11.56 -3.41 22.83
CA GLN A 166 -12.54 -3.46 23.91
C GLN A 166 -12.38 -2.31 24.91
N LYS A 167 -11.14 -1.96 25.28
CA LYS A 167 -10.86 -0.78 26.13
C LYS A 167 -11.30 0.51 25.43
N LEU A 168 -11.04 0.65 24.14
CA LEU A 168 -11.48 1.80 23.35
C LEU A 168 -13.00 1.94 23.29
N LEU A 169 -13.73 0.82 23.16
CA LEU A 169 -15.19 0.82 23.21
C LEU A 169 -15.72 1.19 24.60
N ALA A 170 -15.04 0.78 25.67
CA ALA A 170 -15.40 1.17 27.03
C ALA A 170 -15.23 2.69 27.24
N GLU A 171 -14.12 3.27 26.77
CA GLU A 171 -13.91 4.73 26.82
C GLU A 171 -14.94 5.48 25.94
N LYS A 172 -15.25 4.98 24.75
CA LYS A 172 -16.31 5.53 23.89
C LYS A 172 -17.65 5.66 24.64
N ARG A 173 -18.04 4.63 25.41
CA ARG A 173 -19.27 4.65 26.21
C ARG A 173 -19.24 5.73 27.28
N LYS A 174 -18.11 5.93 27.96
CA LYS A 174 -17.92 6.99 28.96
C LYS A 174 -18.02 8.39 28.33
N MET A 175 -17.64 8.55 27.09
CA MET A 175 -17.65 9.81 26.35
C MET A 175 -18.93 10.02 25.51
N ASN A 176 -20.09 9.57 26.01
CA ASN A 176 -21.39 9.74 25.36
C ASN A 176 -21.47 9.19 23.90
N ASN A 177 -20.81 8.07 23.64
CA ASN A 177 -20.83 7.38 22.33
C ASN A 177 -20.31 8.20 21.14
N ILE A 178 -19.41 9.14 21.38
CA ILE A 178 -18.75 9.87 20.30
C ILE A 178 -18.02 8.94 19.31
N PRO A 179 -17.65 9.38 18.09
CA PRO A 179 -16.92 8.57 17.12
C PRO A 179 -15.61 8.01 17.70
N VAL A 180 -15.26 6.76 17.34
CA VAL A 180 -14.04 6.10 17.81
C VAL A 180 -12.77 6.89 17.44
N SER A 181 -12.76 7.55 16.27
CA SER A 181 -11.67 8.45 15.87
C SER A 181 -11.43 9.58 16.88
N THR A 182 -12.49 10.19 17.39
CA THR A 182 -12.40 11.26 18.40
C THR A 182 -11.86 10.74 19.73
N VAL A 183 -12.27 9.52 20.13
CA VAL A 183 -11.72 8.87 21.34
C VAL A 183 -10.23 8.57 21.17
N LEU A 184 -9.82 8.06 20.00
CA LEU A 184 -8.41 7.81 19.70
C LEU A 184 -7.57 9.09 19.74
N THR A 185 -8.06 10.17 19.13
CA THR A 185 -7.37 11.47 19.18
C THR A 185 -7.18 11.93 20.64
N ALA A 186 -8.22 11.90 21.45
CA ALA A 186 -8.14 12.32 22.86
C ALA A 186 -7.15 11.44 23.69
N ILE A 187 -7.06 10.14 23.39
CA ILE A 187 -6.09 9.25 24.05
C ILE A 187 -4.66 9.58 23.61
N LEU A 188 -4.43 9.82 22.33
CA LEU A 188 -3.11 10.18 21.78
C LEU A 188 -2.64 11.54 22.33
N ASP A 189 -3.51 12.54 22.38
CA ASP A 189 -3.19 13.85 22.95
C ASP A 189 -2.74 13.72 24.40
N LYS A 190 -3.49 12.95 25.21
CA LYS A 190 -3.15 12.70 26.60
C LYS A 190 -1.83 11.91 26.75
N TYR A 191 -1.54 10.98 25.87
CA TYR A 191 -0.27 10.25 25.85
C TYR A 191 0.90 11.19 25.57
N ASN A 192 0.79 12.04 24.57
CA ASN A 192 1.81 13.04 24.21
C ASN A 192 2.07 14.02 25.35
N GLU A 193 1.02 14.45 26.09
CA GLU A 193 1.18 15.30 27.29
C GLU A 193 1.97 14.60 28.42
N ILE A 194 1.76 13.28 28.58
CA ILE A 194 2.47 12.48 29.61
C ILE A 194 3.94 12.34 29.22
N GLU A 195 4.24 12.01 27.96
CA GLU A 195 5.62 11.91 27.47
C GLU A 195 6.37 13.25 27.60
N ALA A 196 5.73 14.35 27.23
CA ALA A 196 6.31 15.67 27.37
C ALA A 196 6.66 16.04 28.83
N LYS A 197 5.85 15.60 29.79
CA LYS A 197 6.10 15.78 31.22
C LYS A 197 7.17 14.85 31.80
N ALA A 198 7.35 13.68 31.21
CA ALA A 198 8.39 12.71 31.62
C ALA A 198 9.78 13.06 31.10
N SER A 199 9.85 13.91 30.06
CA SER A 199 11.10 14.33 29.41
C SER A 199 11.67 15.65 29.96
N ASN A 200 10.99 16.29 30.90
CA ASN A 200 11.41 17.46 31.67
C ASN A 200 11.75 17.09 33.11
#